data_273ca08d8c4a2a2ae6439e12e5be021c
#
_entry.id   273ca08d8c4a2a2ae6439e12e5be021c
#
_cell.length_a   1.000
_cell.length_b   1.000
_cell.length_c   1.000
_cell.angle_alpha   90.00
_cell.angle_beta   90.00
_cell.angle_gamma   90.00
#
_symmetry.space_group_name_H-M   'P 1'
#
loop_
_entity.id
_entity.type
_entity.pdbx_description
1 polymer ?
#
loop_
_entity_poly.entity_id
_entity_poly.type
_entity_poly.pdbx_seq_one_letter_code
_entity_poly.pdbx_strand_id
1 'polypeptide(L)'
;MDAMTRAAENGIILIVDDVPDNLALLADALDEAGYMVLVALDGQSALTRIQRRRPDLILLDAMMPGMNGFETCRQIKAQPDTANIPVLFMTALTDSEHVVQGFEAGAIDYVTKPIQCTEVLARVASHLRTARILQSARNASQPASFDDKPAYGKLSSRFQLTDREIEVLRWVSCGKTNKDIADILQLSPRTVNKHLEHIYIKLGVETRTAATSVALGVMAGGV
;
A
#
# COMPACT_ATOMS: atom_id res chain seq x y z
N MET A 1 11.88 -2.49 22.29
CA MET A 1 11.19 -2.55 20.97
C MET A 1 11.71 -3.77 20.26
N ASP A 2 10.84 -4.78 20.12
CA ASP A 2 11.18 -6.13 19.65
C ASP A 2 11.65 -6.14 18.19
N ALA A 3 12.62 -7.00 17.86
CA ALA A 3 13.12 -7.21 16.49
C ALA A 3 11.98 -7.52 15.50
N MET A 4 10.92 -8.22 15.94
CA MET A 4 9.73 -8.47 15.14
C MET A 4 8.93 -7.21 14.78
N THR A 5 8.97 -6.16 15.59
CA THR A 5 8.28 -4.89 15.29
C THR A 5 9.03 -4.09 14.24
N ARG A 6 10.38 -4.10 14.26
CA ARG A 6 11.23 -3.46 13.23
C ARG A 6 11.13 -4.15 11.86
N ALA A 7 11.08 -5.49 11.83
CA ALA A 7 10.95 -6.24 10.59
C ALA A 7 9.60 -5.98 9.89
N ALA A 8 8.54 -5.68 10.63
CA ALA A 8 7.25 -5.30 10.07
C ALA A 8 7.24 -3.88 9.47
N GLU A 9 8.13 -2.99 9.92
CA GLU A 9 8.25 -1.62 9.40
C GLU A 9 8.92 -1.58 8.01
N ASN A 10 9.84 -2.52 7.72
CA ASN A 10 10.52 -2.60 6.43
C ASN A 10 9.68 -3.28 5.34
N GLY A 11 8.75 -4.15 5.71
CA GLY A 11 7.82 -4.82 4.80
C GLY A 11 7.90 -6.35 4.87
N ILE A 12 6.90 -6.98 4.28
CA ILE A 12 6.74 -8.44 4.23
C ILE A 12 7.07 -8.92 2.82
N ILE A 13 8.05 -9.81 2.68
CA ILE A 13 8.47 -10.39 1.40
C ILE A 13 8.05 -11.86 1.38
N LEU A 14 7.35 -12.27 0.32
CA LEU A 14 7.10 -13.68 0.05
C LEU A 14 8.11 -14.17 -1.00
N ILE A 15 8.84 -15.24 -0.68
CA ILE A 15 9.73 -15.94 -1.61
C ILE A 15 9.07 -17.26 -2.01
N VAL A 16 9.03 -17.51 -3.30
CA VAL A 16 8.45 -18.74 -3.88
C VAL A 16 9.47 -19.37 -4.80
N ASP A 17 9.99 -20.53 -4.44
CA ASP A 17 10.97 -21.31 -5.19
C ASP A 17 10.85 -22.78 -4.77
N ASP A 18 10.89 -23.73 -5.70
CA ASP A 18 10.77 -25.16 -5.40
C ASP A 18 12.07 -25.78 -4.84
N VAL A 19 13.18 -25.02 -4.86
CA VAL A 19 14.48 -25.43 -4.31
C VAL A 19 14.67 -24.82 -2.91
N PRO A 20 14.68 -25.65 -1.82
CA PRO A 20 14.81 -25.15 -0.45
C PRO A 20 16.09 -24.34 -0.19
N ASP A 21 17.20 -24.67 -0.85
CA ASP A 21 18.47 -23.97 -0.68
C ASP A 21 18.39 -22.51 -1.19
N ASN A 22 17.66 -22.26 -2.28
CA ASN A 22 17.40 -20.91 -2.78
C ASN A 22 16.55 -20.11 -1.77
N LEU A 23 15.54 -20.74 -1.18
CA LEU A 23 14.70 -20.12 -0.16
C LEU A 23 15.51 -19.74 1.08
N ALA A 24 16.37 -20.63 1.58
CA ALA A 24 17.20 -20.39 2.75
C ALA A 24 18.17 -19.21 2.50
N LEU A 25 18.89 -19.23 1.37
CA LEU A 25 19.82 -18.17 1.00
C LEU A 25 19.16 -16.78 0.95
N LEU A 26 18.02 -16.70 0.31
CA LEU A 26 17.29 -15.43 0.17
C LEU A 26 16.61 -15.00 1.48
N ALA A 27 16.08 -15.96 2.24
CA ALA A 27 15.44 -15.67 3.51
C ALA A 27 16.44 -15.06 4.50
N ASP A 28 17.62 -15.64 4.61
CA ASP A 28 18.69 -15.13 5.50
C ASP A 28 19.10 -13.71 5.09
N ALA A 29 19.34 -13.46 3.80
CA ALA A 29 19.75 -12.14 3.32
C ALA A 29 18.67 -11.06 3.52
N LEU A 30 17.40 -11.41 3.34
CA LEU A 30 16.27 -10.47 3.53
C LEU A 30 15.99 -10.23 5.02
N ASP A 31 16.11 -11.25 5.88
CA ASP A 31 15.95 -11.12 7.33
C ASP A 31 17.06 -10.23 7.92
N GLU A 32 18.32 -10.44 7.51
CA GLU A 32 19.45 -9.56 7.86
C GLU A 32 19.22 -8.10 7.43
N ALA A 33 18.57 -7.88 6.29
CA ALA A 33 18.18 -6.55 5.83
C ALA A 33 16.94 -5.99 6.57
N GLY A 34 16.36 -6.75 7.50
CA GLY A 34 15.26 -6.34 8.37
C GLY A 34 13.88 -6.47 7.73
N TYR A 35 13.69 -7.31 6.73
CA TYR A 35 12.38 -7.66 6.17
C TYR A 35 11.77 -8.83 6.92
N MET A 36 10.43 -8.89 6.97
CA MET A 36 9.74 -10.11 7.38
C MET A 36 9.62 -11.04 6.18
N VAL A 37 10.09 -12.29 6.30
CA VAL A 37 10.11 -13.23 5.20
C VAL A 37 9.03 -14.31 5.36
N LEU A 38 8.28 -14.54 4.30
CA LEU A 38 7.39 -15.68 4.12
C LEU A 38 7.96 -16.54 2.99
N VAL A 39 7.86 -17.87 3.11
CA VAL A 39 8.38 -18.79 2.09
C VAL A 39 7.29 -19.75 1.59
N ALA A 40 7.33 -20.12 0.32
CA ALA A 40 6.47 -21.14 -0.27
C ALA A 40 7.28 -21.97 -1.26
N LEU A 41 7.00 -23.28 -1.34
CA LEU A 41 7.70 -24.24 -2.20
C LEU A 41 7.03 -24.44 -3.57
N ASP A 42 5.86 -23.88 -3.77
CA ASP A 42 5.06 -24.01 -5.00
C ASP A 42 4.03 -22.89 -5.12
N GLY A 43 3.42 -22.75 -6.31
CA GLY A 43 2.43 -21.71 -6.58
C GLY A 43 1.16 -21.82 -5.72
N GLN A 44 0.67 -23.04 -5.45
CA GLN A 44 -0.54 -23.23 -4.65
C GLN A 44 -0.35 -22.83 -3.18
N SER A 45 0.79 -23.21 -2.61
CA SER A 45 1.16 -22.82 -1.25
C SER A 45 1.40 -21.31 -1.15
N ALA A 46 1.94 -20.67 -2.19
CA ALA A 46 2.09 -19.23 -2.29
C ALA A 46 0.73 -18.52 -2.24
N LEU A 47 -0.23 -18.92 -3.05
CA LEU A 47 -1.60 -18.37 -3.06
C LEU A 47 -2.27 -18.50 -1.69
N THR A 48 -2.12 -19.66 -1.04
CA THR A 48 -2.67 -19.89 0.31
C THR A 48 -2.04 -18.97 1.36
N ARG A 49 -0.72 -18.74 1.27
CA ARG A 49 -0.02 -17.83 2.20
C ARG A 49 -0.44 -16.38 2.01
N ILE A 50 -0.58 -15.94 0.76
CA ILE A 50 -1.04 -14.58 0.43
C ILE A 50 -2.41 -14.28 1.03
N GLN A 51 -3.33 -15.25 1.01
CA GLN A 51 -4.65 -15.12 1.63
C GLN A 51 -4.59 -14.98 3.17
N ARG A 52 -3.63 -15.66 3.81
CA ARG A 52 -3.45 -15.59 5.28
C ARG A 52 -2.72 -14.33 5.72
N ARG A 53 -1.73 -13.93 4.96
CA ARG A 53 -0.93 -12.73 5.24
C ARG A 53 -0.46 -12.12 3.93
N ARG A 54 -0.97 -10.95 3.61
CA ARG A 54 -0.63 -10.23 2.39
C ARG A 54 0.83 -9.74 2.44
N PRO A 55 1.69 -10.13 1.49
CA PRO A 55 3.03 -9.58 1.36
C PRO A 55 3.02 -8.21 0.69
N ASP A 56 4.08 -7.44 0.91
CA ASP A 56 4.32 -6.16 0.25
C ASP A 56 5.03 -6.33 -1.10
N LEU A 57 5.72 -7.47 -1.30
CA LEU A 57 6.41 -7.84 -2.52
C LEU A 57 6.57 -9.37 -2.60
N ILE A 58 6.58 -9.92 -3.80
CA ILE A 58 6.75 -11.35 -4.06
C ILE A 58 7.98 -11.55 -4.96
N LEU A 59 8.91 -12.40 -4.51
CA LEU A 59 9.97 -13.00 -5.32
C LEU A 59 9.47 -14.37 -5.76
N LEU A 60 9.40 -14.63 -7.07
CA LEU A 60 8.72 -15.79 -7.63
C LEU A 60 9.60 -16.49 -8.65
N ASP A 61 9.94 -17.74 -8.42
CA ASP A 61 10.59 -18.53 -9.46
C ASP A 61 9.66 -18.73 -10.66
N ALA A 62 10.18 -18.46 -11.84
CA ALA A 62 9.43 -18.64 -13.08
C ALA A 62 9.13 -20.11 -13.37
N MET A 63 10.06 -21.01 -13.01
CA MET A 63 10.03 -22.43 -13.40
C MET A 63 9.91 -23.31 -12.17
N MET A 64 8.70 -23.73 -11.85
CA MET A 64 8.40 -24.64 -10.76
C MET A 64 7.56 -25.82 -11.27
N PRO A 65 7.64 -27.01 -10.66
CA PRO A 65 6.79 -28.15 -10.99
C PRO A 65 5.31 -27.84 -10.70
N GLY A 66 4.42 -28.37 -11.53
CA GLY A 66 2.98 -28.16 -11.41
C GLY A 66 2.56 -26.76 -11.87
N MET A 67 2.11 -25.92 -10.94
CA MET A 67 1.78 -24.52 -11.24
C MET A 67 3.07 -23.70 -11.35
N ASN A 68 3.45 -23.31 -12.55
CA ASN A 68 4.65 -22.50 -12.79
C ASN A 68 4.47 -21.05 -12.30
N GLY A 69 5.57 -20.28 -12.27
CA GLY A 69 5.56 -18.91 -11.77
C GLY A 69 4.68 -17.98 -12.61
N PHE A 70 4.63 -18.15 -13.93
CA PHE A 70 3.80 -17.29 -14.78
C PHE A 70 2.31 -17.48 -14.51
N GLU A 71 1.87 -18.71 -14.30
CA GLU A 71 0.49 -19.02 -13.95
C GLU A 71 0.16 -18.51 -12.55
N THR A 72 1.05 -18.71 -11.58
CA THR A 72 0.95 -18.19 -10.22
C THR A 72 0.81 -16.67 -10.24
N CYS A 73 1.64 -15.96 -11.01
CA CYS A 73 1.58 -14.51 -11.16
C CYS A 73 0.23 -14.06 -11.72
N ARG A 74 -0.24 -14.70 -12.80
CA ARG A 74 -1.57 -14.38 -13.37
C ARG A 74 -2.69 -14.53 -12.36
N GLN A 75 -2.69 -15.58 -11.55
CA GLN A 75 -3.71 -15.80 -10.52
C GLN A 75 -3.64 -14.72 -9.41
N ILE A 76 -2.43 -14.32 -9.00
CA ILE A 76 -2.23 -13.21 -8.06
C ILE A 76 -2.80 -11.90 -8.65
N LYS A 77 -2.51 -11.64 -9.92
CA LYS A 77 -2.93 -10.40 -10.60
C LYS A 77 -4.42 -10.35 -10.97
N ALA A 78 -5.08 -11.50 -11.07
CA ALA A 78 -6.52 -11.60 -11.36
C ALA A 78 -7.40 -11.19 -10.18
N GLN A 79 -6.90 -11.19 -8.94
CA GLN A 79 -7.68 -10.86 -7.76
C GLN A 79 -7.48 -9.38 -7.36
N PRO A 80 -8.54 -8.59 -7.16
CA PRO A 80 -8.44 -7.15 -6.85
C PRO A 80 -7.58 -6.84 -5.63
N ASP A 81 -7.65 -7.68 -4.59
CA ASP A 81 -6.92 -7.48 -3.33
C ASP A 81 -5.41 -7.72 -3.46
N THR A 82 -4.98 -8.53 -4.43
CA THR A 82 -3.59 -8.92 -4.62
C THR A 82 -2.97 -8.38 -5.92
N ALA A 83 -3.78 -7.88 -6.85
CA ALA A 83 -3.33 -7.36 -8.16
C ALA A 83 -2.22 -6.29 -8.05
N ASN A 84 -2.27 -5.47 -7.00
CA ASN A 84 -1.31 -4.39 -6.79
C ASN A 84 0.00 -4.83 -6.09
N ILE A 85 0.12 -6.10 -5.66
CA ILE A 85 1.36 -6.60 -5.05
C ILE A 85 2.43 -6.70 -6.15
N PRO A 86 3.58 -6.03 -5.99
CA PRO A 86 4.69 -6.17 -6.94
C PRO A 86 5.22 -7.61 -6.96
N VAL A 87 5.41 -8.16 -8.15
CA VAL A 87 5.99 -9.49 -8.38
C VAL A 87 7.28 -9.33 -9.17
N LEU A 88 8.38 -9.86 -8.65
CA LEU A 88 9.67 -9.97 -9.32
C LEU A 88 9.90 -11.44 -9.63
N PHE A 89 10.17 -11.76 -10.89
CA PHE A 89 10.59 -13.11 -11.24
C PHE A 89 12.06 -13.37 -10.91
N MET A 90 12.32 -14.57 -10.44
CA MET A 90 13.66 -15.15 -10.37
C MET A 90 13.73 -16.21 -11.48
N THR A 91 14.63 -16.07 -12.44
CA THR A 91 14.60 -16.94 -13.61
C THR A 91 15.98 -17.24 -14.16
N ALA A 92 16.18 -18.48 -14.60
CA ALA A 92 17.33 -18.85 -15.44
C ALA A 92 17.09 -18.52 -16.93
N LEU A 93 15.86 -18.13 -17.29
CA LEU A 93 15.46 -17.84 -18.65
C LEU A 93 15.87 -16.41 -19.02
N THR A 94 16.82 -16.31 -19.93
CA THR A 94 17.36 -15.02 -20.39
C THR A 94 16.90 -14.67 -21.81
N ASP A 95 16.15 -15.56 -22.47
CA ASP A 95 15.62 -15.31 -23.80
C ASP A 95 14.46 -14.29 -23.75
N SER A 96 14.32 -13.57 -24.85
CA SER A 96 13.36 -12.48 -24.96
C SER A 96 11.89 -12.93 -24.82
N GLU A 97 11.57 -14.17 -25.17
CA GLU A 97 10.20 -14.68 -25.15
C GLU A 97 9.69 -14.84 -23.70
N HIS A 98 10.51 -15.43 -22.84
CA HIS A 98 10.16 -15.63 -21.43
C HIS A 98 10.14 -14.32 -20.63
N VAL A 99 11.02 -13.37 -20.98
CA VAL A 99 10.98 -12.03 -20.40
C VAL A 99 9.66 -11.32 -20.73
N VAL A 100 9.24 -11.35 -22.00
CA VAL A 100 7.95 -10.79 -22.45
C VAL A 100 6.79 -11.48 -21.73
N GLN A 101 6.79 -12.82 -21.66
CA GLN A 101 5.77 -13.58 -20.96
C GLN A 101 5.65 -13.19 -19.47
N GLY A 102 6.77 -12.89 -18.82
CA GLY A 102 6.79 -12.42 -17.44
C GLY A 102 6.08 -11.09 -17.26
N PHE A 103 6.36 -10.12 -18.11
CA PHE A 103 5.68 -8.83 -18.08
C PHE A 103 4.20 -8.95 -18.46
N GLU A 104 3.84 -9.77 -19.43
CA GLU A 104 2.45 -10.06 -19.79
C GLU A 104 1.67 -10.73 -18.63
N ALA A 105 2.35 -11.56 -17.82
CA ALA A 105 1.76 -12.13 -16.61
C ALA A 105 1.54 -11.07 -15.48
N GLY A 106 2.05 -9.84 -15.66
CA GLY A 106 1.88 -8.72 -14.74
C GLY A 106 3.03 -8.53 -13.73
N ALA A 107 4.17 -9.17 -13.94
CA ALA A 107 5.37 -8.89 -13.15
C ALA A 107 5.91 -7.50 -13.46
N ILE A 108 6.63 -6.92 -12.49
CA ILE A 108 7.20 -5.58 -12.64
C ILE A 108 8.70 -5.60 -12.96
N ASP A 109 9.37 -6.73 -12.68
CA ASP A 109 10.82 -6.87 -12.89
C ASP A 109 11.21 -8.35 -12.84
N TYR A 110 12.49 -8.65 -13.14
CA TYR A 110 13.07 -9.98 -13.02
C TYR A 110 14.53 -9.93 -12.54
N VAL A 111 14.99 -11.02 -11.96
CA VAL A 111 16.38 -11.27 -11.56
C VAL A 111 16.83 -12.57 -12.18
N THR A 112 18.00 -12.56 -12.79
CA THR A 112 18.56 -13.76 -13.41
C THR A 112 19.25 -14.69 -12.41
N LYS A 113 19.06 -16.00 -12.53
CA LYS A 113 19.82 -17.00 -11.80
C LYS A 113 21.21 -17.20 -12.49
N PRO A 114 22.33 -17.35 -11.73
CA PRO A 114 22.40 -17.54 -10.28
C PRO A 114 22.12 -16.26 -9.50
N ILE A 115 21.33 -16.39 -8.44
CA ILE A 115 20.84 -15.25 -7.64
C ILE A 115 22.01 -14.58 -6.90
N GLN A 116 22.10 -13.25 -7.06
CA GLN A 116 22.97 -12.41 -6.26
C GLN A 116 22.14 -11.65 -5.20
N CYS A 117 22.32 -11.98 -3.92
CA CYS A 117 21.51 -11.39 -2.85
C CYS A 117 21.57 -9.87 -2.84
N THR A 118 22.73 -9.26 -3.12
CA THR A 118 22.89 -7.80 -3.20
C THR A 118 22.03 -7.16 -4.28
N GLU A 119 21.89 -7.80 -5.44
CA GLU A 119 21.01 -7.34 -6.52
C GLU A 119 19.53 -7.46 -6.11
N VAL A 120 19.13 -8.59 -5.54
CA VAL A 120 17.76 -8.81 -5.06
C VAL A 120 17.38 -7.77 -4.02
N LEU A 121 18.23 -7.52 -3.02
CA LEU A 121 17.99 -6.52 -1.98
C LEU A 121 17.80 -5.12 -2.55
N ALA A 122 18.64 -4.72 -3.52
CA ALA A 122 18.53 -3.41 -4.16
C ALA A 122 17.22 -3.25 -4.93
N ARG A 123 16.79 -4.29 -5.68
CA ARG A 123 15.52 -4.28 -6.42
C ARG A 123 14.31 -4.28 -5.48
N VAL A 124 14.32 -5.13 -4.45
CA VAL A 124 13.28 -5.17 -3.42
C VAL A 124 13.09 -3.79 -2.79
N ALA A 125 14.17 -3.17 -2.31
CA ALA A 125 14.13 -1.83 -1.71
C ALA A 125 13.58 -0.77 -2.68
N SER A 126 13.98 -0.80 -3.94
CA SER A 126 13.52 0.13 -4.97
C SER A 126 12.02 -0.02 -5.24
N HIS A 127 11.54 -1.25 -5.44
CA HIS A 127 10.14 -1.51 -5.76
C HIS A 127 9.21 -1.26 -4.58
N LEU A 128 9.63 -1.61 -3.35
CA LEU A 128 8.86 -1.27 -2.15
C LEU A 128 8.72 0.24 -1.95
N ARG A 129 9.80 1.00 -2.18
CA ARG A 129 9.74 2.47 -2.12
C ARG A 129 8.77 3.03 -3.13
N THR A 130 8.82 2.56 -4.38
CA THR A 130 7.90 2.98 -5.45
C THR A 130 6.45 2.62 -5.11
N ALA A 131 6.19 1.42 -4.62
CA ALA A 131 4.87 0.99 -4.20
C ALA A 131 4.30 1.86 -3.06
N ARG A 132 5.13 2.20 -2.06
CA ARG A 132 4.74 3.10 -0.95
C ARG A 132 4.41 4.51 -1.44
N ILE A 133 5.21 5.07 -2.36
CA ILE A 133 4.94 6.39 -2.96
C ILE A 133 3.61 6.38 -3.72
N LEU A 134 3.37 5.37 -4.54
CA LEU A 134 2.13 5.22 -5.29
C LEU A 134 0.91 5.01 -4.37
N GLN A 135 1.06 4.26 -3.30
CA GLN A 135 0.02 4.06 -2.31
C GLN A 135 -0.28 5.35 -1.53
N SER A 136 0.74 6.09 -1.15
CA SER A 136 0.58 7.40 -0.51
C SER A 136 -0.09 8.41 -1.44
N ALA A 137 0.28 8.43 -2.73
CA ALA A 137 -0.35 9.27 -3.74
C ALA A 137 -1.83 8.87 -4.00
N ARG A 138 -2.13 7.56 -4.04
CA ARG A 138 -3.51 7.06 -4.14
C ARG A 138 -4.34 7.43 -2.92
N ASN A 139 -3.78 7.26 -1.72
CA ASN A 139 -4.45 7.65 -0.47
C ASN A 139 -4.66 9.17 -0.39
N ALA A 140 -3.74 9.98 -0.93
CA ALA A 140 -3.92 11.42 -1.07
C ALA A 140 -4.96 11.81 -2.14
N SER A 141 -5.18 10.95 -3.14
CA SER A 141 -6.13 11.16 -4.24
C SER A 141 -7.48 10.47 -4.03
N GLN A 142 -7.56 9.48 -3.14
CA GLN A 142 -8.84 8.90 -2.72
C GLN A 142 -9.40 9.77 -1.59
N PRO A 143 -10.65 10.19 -1.67
CA PRO A 143 -11.33 10.68 -0.49
C PRO A 143 -11.26 9.54 0.54
N ALA A 144 -10.67 9.85 1.72
CA ALA A 144 -10.53 8.90 2.82
C ALA A 144 -11.80 8.07 2.94
N SER A 145 -11.67 6.74 2.96
CA SER A 145 -12.81 5.82 3.05
C SER A 145 -13.68 6.19 4.25
N PHE A 146 -15.00 5.99 4.15
CA PHE A 146 -15.99 6.37 5.18
C PHE A 146 -15.76 5.75 6.56
N ASP A 147 -14.75 4.88 6.75
CA ASP A 147 -14.47 4.13 7.98
C ASP A 147 -13.40 4.73 8.91
N ASP A 148 -12.82 5.90 8.61
CA ASP A 148 -11.86 6.58 9.49
C ASP A 148 -12.54 7.31 10.69
N LYS A 149 -13.56 6.68 11.28
CA LYS A 149 -14.22 7.17 12.50
C LYS A 149 -13.27 7.51 13.66
N PRO A 150 -12.14 6.79 13.92
CA PRO A 150 -11.27 7.11 15.05
C PRO A 150 -10.50 8.43 14.90
N ALA A 151 -10.05 8.77 13.69
CA ALA A 151 -9.24 9.97 13.46
C ALA A 151 -10.08 11.26 13.56
N TYR A 152 -11.28 11.24 13.00
CA TYR A 152 -12.22 12.38 13.08
C TYR A 152 -12.95 12.48 14.42
N GLY A 153 -13.05 11.39 15.20
CA GLY A 153 -13.58 11.39 16.56
C GLY A 153 -12.77 12.31 17.50
N LYS A 154 -11.45 12.41 17.29
CA LYS A 154 -10.58 13.33 18.04
C LYS A 154 -10.90 14.80 17.71
N LEU A 155 -11.26 15.13 16.47
CA LEU A 155 -11.69 16.48 16.07
C LEU A 155 -13.04 16.85 16.68
N SER A 156 -13.99 15.90 16.71
CA SER A 156 -15.28 16.09 17.36
C SER A 156 -15.13 16.43 18.84
N SER A 157 -14.38 15.64 19.58
CA SER A 157 -14.20 15.84 21.03
C SER A 157 -13.38 17.09 21.37
N ARG A 158 -12.35 17.42 20.56
CA ARG A 158 -11.43 18.55 20.83
C ARG A 158 -12.02 19.92 20.48
N PHE A 159 -12.75 20.00 19.37
CA PHE A 159 -13.26 21.27 18.84
C PHE A 159 -14.79 21.37 18.83
N GLN A 160 -15.49 20.39 19.41
CA GLN A 160 -16.95 20.32 19.46
C GLN A 160 -17.61 20.45 18.08
N LEU A 161 -16.99 19.81 17.07
CA LEU A 161 -17.53 19.76 15.72
C LEU A 161 -18.67 18.75 15.67
N THR A 162 -19.76 19.13 15.00
CA THR A 162 -20.86 18.21 14.69
C THR A 162 -20.46 17.25 13.58
N ASP A 163 -21.14 16.11 13.47
CA ASP A 163 -20.89 15.12 12.40
C ASP A 163 -20.90 15.77 11.02
N ARG A 164 -21.82 16.71 10.78
CA ARG A 164 -21.93 17.41 9.50
C ARG A 164 -20.78 18.38 9.24
N GLU A 165 -20.30 19.06 10.26
CA GLU A 165 -19.11 19.91 10.16
C GLU A 165 -17.85 19.09 9.92
N ILE A 166 -17.76 17.89 10.50
CA ILE A 166 -16.67 16.94 10.24
C ILE A 166 -16.69 16.47 8.78
N GLU A 167 -17.86 16.10 8.25
CA GLU A 167 -18.00 15.71 6.84
C GLU A 167 -17.54 16.83 5.90
N VAL A 168 -17.96 18.06 6.15
CA VAL A 168 -17.56 19.22 5.34
C VAL A 168 -16.04 19.46 5.47
N LEU A 169 -15.47 19.46 6.68
CA LEU A 169 -14.05 19.67 6.93
C LEU A 169 -13.20 18.62 6.24
N ARG A 170 -13.65 17.38 6.23
CA ARG A 170 -13.01 16.26 5.52
C ARG A 170 -12.88 16.55 4.03
N TRP A 171 -13.95 16.95 3.36
CA TRP A 171 -13.88 17.27 1.93
C TRP A 171 -13.04 18.51 1.64
N VAL A 172 -13.02 19.48 2.58
CA VAL A 172 -12.11 20.62 2.54
C VAL A 172 -10.65 20.15 2.57
N SER A 173 -10.32 19.22 3.47
CA SER A 173 -8.97 18.67 3.60
C SER A 173 -8.54 17.85 2.37
N CYS A 174 -9.51 17.30 1.63
CA CYS A 174 -9.30 16.67 0.33
C CYS A 174 -9.19 17.66 -0.84
N GLY A 175 -9.16 18.97 -0.59
CA GLY A 175 -9.03 20.01 -1.63
C GLY A 175 -10.27 20.25 -2.48
N LYS A 176 -11.46 19.72 -2.10
CA LYS A 176 -12.70 19.89 -2.86
C LYS A 176 -13.23 21.33 -2.74
N THR A 177 -13.79 21.88 -3.83
CA THR A 177 -14.43 23.20 -3.79
C THR A 177 -15.78 23.15 -3.05
N ASN A 178 -16.32 24.29 -2.65
CA ASN A 178 -17.63 24.34 -1.99
C ASN A 178 -18.77 23.83 -2.89
N LYS A 179 -18.62 23.96 -4.21
CA LYS A 179 -19.56 23.41 -5.18
C LYS A 179 -19.48 21.87 -5.19
N ASP A 180 -18.25 21.30 -5.26
CA ASP A 180 -18.06 19.85 -5.23
C ASP A 180 -18.58 19.24 -3.93
N ILE A 181 -18.34 19.93 -2.79
CA ILE A 181 -18.84 19.49 -1.47
C ILE A 181 -20.36 19.54 -1.42
N ALA A 182 -20.96 20.57 -1.99
CA ALA A 182 -22.40 20.68 -2.09
C ALA A 182 -23.03 19.52 -2.88
N ASP A 183 -22.44 19.21 -4.04
CA ASP A 183 -22.87 18.10 -4.88
C ASP A 183 -22.70 16.74 -4.18
N ILE A 184 -21.55 16.49 -3.54
CA ILE A 184 -21.26 15.24 -2.83
C ILE A 184 -22.18 15.03 -1.63
N LEU A 185 -22.40 16.07 -0.84
CA LEU A 185 -23.19 16.00 0.39
C LEU A 185 -24.68 16.28 0.19
N GLN A 186 -25.12 16.50 -1.06
CA GLN A 186 -26.50 16.88 -1.42
C GLN A 186 -26.99 18.14 -0.64
N LEU A 187 -26.13 19.16 -0.58
CA LEU A 187 -26.37 20.43 0.05
C LEU A 187 -26.37 21.57 -0.97
N SER A 188 -26.79 22.76 -0.55
CA SER A 188 -26.52 23.98 -1.33
C SER A 188 -25.11 24.50 -1.06
N PRO A 189 -24.43 25.15 -2.03
CA PRO A 189 -23.12 25.80 -1.79
C PRO A 189 -23.19 26.84 -0.64
N ARG A 190 -24.33 27.49 -0.46
CA ARG A 190 -24.59 28.42 0.64
C ARG A 190 -24.60 27.71 2.01
N THR A 191 -25.15 26.49 2.06
CA THR A 191 -25.14 25.66 3.28
C THR A 191 -23.72 25.21 3.61
N VAL A 192 -22.92 24.84 2.62
CA VAL A 192 -21.51 24.49 2.80
C VAL A 192 -20.72 25.67 3.36
N ASN A 193 -20.93 26.88 2.83
CA ASN A 193 -20.30 28.10 3.35
C ASN A 193 -20.64 28.33 4.83
N LYS A 194 -21.91 28.17 5.20
CA LYS A 194 -22.35 28.33 6.60
C LYS A 194 -21.68 27.32 7.53
N HIS A 195 -21.52 26.06 7.08
CA HIS A 195 -20.77 25.07 7.87
C HIS A 195 -19.30 25.47 8.00
N LEU A 196 -18.67 26.00 6.95
CA LEU A 196 -17.28 26.45 6.99
C LEU A 196 -17.07 27.61 7.96
N GLU A 197 -17.98 28.59 7.99
CA GLU A 197 -17.95 29.68 8.97
C GLU A 197 -17.94 29.14 10.40
N HIS A 198 -18.82 28.20 10.72
CA HIS A 198 -18.88 27.59 12.05
C HIS A 198 -17.61 26.76 12.35
N ILE A 199 -17.10 26.02 11.37
CA ILE A 199 -15.85 25.26 11.50
C ILE A 199 -14.70 26.19 11.81
N TYR A 200 -14.56 27.31 11.10
CA TYR A 200 -13.47 28.27 11.31
C TYR A 200 -13.51 28.88 12.70
N ILE A 201 -14.68 29.24 13.18
CA ILE A 201 -14.86 29.72 14.54
C ILE A 201 -14.46 28.68 15.58
N LYS A 202 -14.89 27.42 15.41
CA LYS A 202 -14.63 26.35 16.37
C LYS A 202 -13.15 25.92 16.36
N LEU A 203 -12.48 25.97 15.19
CA LEU A 203 -11.06 25.68 15.07
C LEU A 203 -10.16 26.86 15.45
N GLY A 204 -10.71 28.08 15.60
CA GLY A 204 -9.92 29.28 15.86
C GLY A 204 -9.07 29.72 14.68
N VAL A 205 -9.54 29.55 13.45
CA VAL A 205 -8.81 29.85 12.21
C VAL A 205 -9.64 30.76 11.30
N GLU A 206 -8.96 31.51 10.42
CA GLU A 206 -9.64 32.44 9.51
C GLU A 206 -9.62 31.99 8.05
N THR A 207 -8.78 30.98 7.71
CA THR A 207 -8.60 30.56 6.32
C THR A 207 -8.86 29.08 6.12
N ARG A 208 -9.26 28.73 4.90
CA ARG A 208 -9.46 27.35 4.47
C ARG A 208 -8.18 26.50 4.63
N THR A 209 -7.04 27.07 4.26
CA THR A 209 -5.75 26.40 4.38
C THR A 209 -5.37 26.13 5.83
N ALA A 210 -5.62 27.08 6.74
CA ALA A 210 -5.37 26.89 8.16
C ALA A 210 -6.29 25.81 8.75
N ALA A 211 -7.57 25.78 8.36
CA ALA A 211 -8.50 24.73 8.77
C ALA A 211 -8.04 23.33 8.32
N THR A 212 -7.57 23.23 7.08
CA THR A 212 -6.97 21.98 6.53
C THR A 212 -5.75 21.56 7.33
N SER A 213 -4.84 22.48 7.64
CA SER A 213 -3.62 22.19 8.42
C SER A 213 -3.93 21.69 9.84
N VAL A 214 -4.89 22.31 10.52
CA VAL A 214 -5.35 21.87 11.85
C VAL A 214 -5.96 20.47 11.78
N ALA A 215 -6.83 20.21 10.80
CA ALA A 215 -7.45 18.89 10.62
C ALA A 215 -6.40 17.80 10.38
N LEU A 216 -5.47 18.01 9.46
CA LEU A 216 -4.40 17.06 9.15
C LEU A 216 -3.42 16.86 10.32
N GLY A 217 -3.09 17.92 11.08
CA GLY A 217 -2.22 17.85 12.26
C GLY A 217 -2.81 16.97 13.36
N VAL A 218 -4.11 17.12 13.65
CA VAL A 218 -4.80 16.29 14.67
C VAL A 218 -4.91 14.83 14.22
N MET A 219 -5.12 14.58 12.92
CA MET A 219 -5.19 13.23 12.36
C MET A 219 -3.82 12.52 12.36
N ALA A 220 -2.73 13.25 12.12
CA ALA A 220 -1.36 12.72 12.16
C ALA A 220 -0.81 12.47 13.58
N GLY A 221 -1.62 12.73 14.64
CA GLY A 221 -1.18 12.51 16.01
C GLY A 221 -0.24 13.60 16.56
N GLY A 222 -0.12 14.72 15.87
CA GLY A 222 0.66 15.89 16.30
C GLY A 222 -0.17 16.79 17.21
N VAL A 223 0.24 16.86 18.50
CA VAL A 223 -0.09 17.76 19.64
C VAL A 223 -1.56 18.08 19.86
#